data_a064966b6aa221570f338d487053c7cb
#
_entry.id   a064966b6aa221570f338d487053c7cb
#
_cell.length_a   1.000
_cell.length_b   1.000
_cell.length_c   1.000
_cell.angle_alpha   90.00
_cell.angle_beta   90.00
_cell.angle_gamma   90.00
#
_symmetry.space_group_name_H-M   'P 1'
#
loop_
_entity.id
_entity.type
_entity.pdbx_description
1 polymer ?
#
loop_
_entity_poly.entity_id
_entity_poly.type
_entity_poly.pdbx_seq_one_letter_code
_entity_poly.pdbx_strand_id
1 'polypeptide(L)'
;MKKWLALLMTLVMVLSITACGQTDEPASSMDVGGVSTQAPEETNAPVELSDVGGLAVSYFDNKPDHSYMIGASDFVEMVKAGDEITILDIRGAGDYEKGHVEGAVNLPWGPAIAEGLSSIPTDKPVFIYCYTGQTAGQAVMTLNLAGFDARSISLGWNFGISKVDGVDAITTTEASTFAGNATEIDPAVQAALNDYYNGLSEVADSVYKNYKISEADLKAKIDAKDDSIYILSVRQAKDFEAGHIEGASNIPYAKGMANGFNVLPMDKTIVVYCYTGQTAGQVTAALRVMGYDAVSLNGGMGKEVNAPQGWLNQGMPVVGGASAKVEMLYENMPGHIYKIGQADFVEKVKAGEEMTILDIRGAADYEKGHVQGAINVPWGTAIAETLSSVPSDKPVYIYCYTGQTAGQAVTTYNVAGFEAYSVNLGWNFGISKVEGVDAVTTTDAATFDGSVTEIQGAIQTAITDYYEGMVALKDTEYKNYKISEQDLYDKIQAGDDSIQILSIRKADDYAAGHIEGAINIPFGTTMIDAFKELPMDKTIVVYCYTGQTAGQATAALRLMGYEAVSLNGGMGMEANAPQGWANAGFPVVQ
;
A
#
# COMPACT_ATOMS: atom_id res chain seq x y z
N MET A 1 -23.60 9.63 47.84
CA MET A 1 -24.30 8.73 48.76
C MET A 1 -24.47 7.38 48.07
N LYS A 2 -23.78 6.38 48.64
CA LYS A 2 -24.15 4.96 48.87
C LYS A 2 -24.58 4.17 47.61
N LYS A 3 -23.72 3.19 47.07
CA LYS A 3 -23.55 1.80 47.59
C LYS A 3 -24.58 0.87 46.95
N TRP A 4 -24.34 -0.31 46.36
CA TRP A 4 -23.58 -1.56 46.67
C TRP A 4 -23.77 -2.46 45.44
N LEU A 5 -22.82 -3.21 44.84
CA LEU A 5 -22.11 -4.46 45.18
C LEU A 5 -22.99 -5.73 45.14
N ALA A 6 -22.62 -6.70 44.34
CA ALA A 6 -22.52 -8.15 44.50
C ALA A 6 -22.42 -8.82 43.11
N LEU A 7 -21.38 -9.47 42.68
CA LEU A 7 -20.68 -10.70 43.09
C LEU A 7 -21.57 -11.95 43.10
N LEU A 8 -21.36 -12.90 42.17
CA LEU A 8 -21.29 -14.34 42.49
C LEU A 8 -20.65 -15.16 41.34
N MET A 9 -19.66 -15.92 41.72
CA MET A 9 -18.99 -17.06 41.09
C MET A 9 -19.92 -18.28 41.01
N THR A 10 -19.62 -19.21 40.12
CA THR A 10 -19.50 -20.70 40.32
C THR A 10 -19.22 -21.35 38.97
N LEU A 11 -18.15 -21.98 38.75
CA LEU A 11 -17.55 -23.26 39.12
C LEU A 11 -18.01 -24.46 38.29
N VAL A 12 -17.14 -24.91 37.39
CA VAL A 12 -16.71 -26.27 36.96
C VAL A 12 -17.69 -27.44 37.10
N MET A 13 -17.80 -28.25 36.02
CA MET A 13 -17.59 -29.70 36.11
C MET A 13 -17.30 -30.35 34.75
N VAL A 14 -16.22 -31.10 34.70
CA VAL A 14 -15.78 -32.08 33.71
C VAL A 14 -16.56 -33.36 33.93
N LEU A 15 -17.00 -34.01 32.83
CA LEU A 15 -17.25 -35.46 32.86
C LEU A 15 -17.05 -36.06 31.46
N SER A 16 -16.03 -36.86 31.38
CA SER A 16 -15.76 -37.87 30.32
C SER A 16 -16.69 -39.07 30.46
N ILE A 17 -17.23 -39.59 29.37
CA ILE A 17 -17.64 -40.98 29.27
C ILE A 17 -17.37 -41.49 27.85
N THR A 18 -16.61 -42.58 27.79
CA THR A 18 -16.31 -43.45 26.66
C THR A 18 -17.46 -44.47 26.46
N ALA A 19 -17.82 -44.82 25.23
CA ALA A 19 -17.97 -46.21 24.80
C ALA A 19 -18.60 -46.36 23.39
N CYS A 20 -17.89 -46.99 22.54
CA CYS A 20 -18.15 -48.11 21.60
C CYS A 20 -19.57 -48.35 21.04
N GLY A 21 -19.61 -48.57 19.70
CA GLY A 21 -20.67 -49.31 19.00
C GLY A 21 -20.54 -49.18 17.48
N GLN A 22 -20.01 -50.26 16.83
CA GLN A 22 -19.98 -50.49 15.38
C GLN A 22 -21.39 -50.69 14.81
N THR A 23 -21.65 -50.31 13.53
CA THR A 23 -21.74 -51.18 12.33
C THR A 23 -22.49 -50.43 11.18
N ASP A 24 -21.98 -50.70 9.98
CA ASP A 24 -22.55 -50.87 8.64
C ASP A 24 -22.63 -49.69 7.68
N GLU A 25 -21.78 -49.79 6.68
CA GLU A 25 -21.89 -49.20 5.31
C GLU A 25 -23.05 -49.86 4.52
N PRO A 26 -23.55 -49.26 3.37
CA PRO A 26 -22.71 -48.95 2.23
C PRO A 26 -23.15 -47.81 1.26
N ALA A 27 -22.21 -47.42 0.45
CA ALA A 27 -22.26 -47.07 -0.99
C ALA A 27 -22.50 -45.64 -1.45
N SER A 28 -21.41 -45.11 -1.99
CA SER A 28 -21.20 -44.37 -3.27
C SER A 28 -21.93 -43.05 -3.54
N SER A 29 -21.16 -41.95 -3.60
CA SER A 29 -21.22 -40.98 -4.69
C SER A 29 -19.95 -40.11 -4.76
N MET A 30 -19.35 -40.14 -5.89
CA MET A 30 -18.47 -39.26 -6.65
C MET A 30 -17.77 -38.10 -5.93
N ASP A 31 -16.48 -38.24 -5.96
CA ASP A 31 -15.38 -37.31 -5.74
C ASP A 31 -15.51 -36.04 -6.62
N VAL A 32 -15.54 -34.88 -6.02
CA VAL A 32 -15.22 -33.61 -6.68
C VAL A 32 -14.08 -33.00 -5.88
N GLY A 33 -12.91 -32.99 -6.48
CA GLY A 33 -11.64 -32.59 -5.91
C GLY A 33 -11.68 -31.20 -5.25
N GLY A 34 -11.62 -31.19 -3.94
CA GLY A 34 -11.28 -30.03 -3.15
C GLY A 34 -9.77 -29.88 -3.10
N VAL A 35 -9.26 -28.75 -3.61
CA VAL A 35 -7.86 -28.35 -3.42
C VAL A 35 -7.67 -28.05 -1.93
N SER A 36 -7.00 -28.97 -1.25
CA SER A 36 -6.54 -28.80 0.12
C SER A 36 -5.33 -27.86 0.14
N THR A 37 -5.51 -26.63 0.60
CA THR A 37 -4.42 -25.78 1.05
C THR A 37 -3.96 -26.24 2.44
N GLN A 38 -3.23 -27.34 2.52
CA GLN A 38 -2.40 -27.62 3.68
C GLN A 38 -1.06 -26.92 3.49
N ALA A 39 -0.82 -25.89 4.32
CA ALA A 39 0.53 -25.42 4.59
C ALA A 39 1.35 -26.57 5.18
N PRO A 40 2.63 -26.73 4.83
CA PRO A 40 3.47 -27.74 5.46
C PRO A 40 3.67 -27.39 6.93
N GLU A 41 3.19 -28.22 7.84
CA GLU A 41 3.63 -28.24 9.23
C GLU A 41 5.05 -28.82 9.28
N GLU A 42 6.07 -28.01 9.03
CA GLU A 42 7.39 -28.29 9.56
C GLU A 42 7.48 -27.64 10.95
N THR A 43 7.25 -28.42 11.99
CA THR A 43 7.56 -28.03 13.37
C THR A 43 9.07 -28.01 13.54
N ASN A 44 9.68 -26.84 13.32
CA ASN A 44 11.04 -26.61 13.78
C ASN A 44 11.09 -26.76 15.30
N ALA A 45 12.08 -27.47 15.82
CA ALA A 45 12.31 -27.55 17.27
C ALA A 45 12.49 -26.13 17.82
N PRO A 46 12.01 -25.83 19.05
CA PRO A 46 12.20 -24.50 19.65
C PRO A 46 13.68 -24.15 19.64
N VAL A 47 14.03 -22.98 19.11
CA VAL A 47 15.40 -22.44 19.16
C VAL A 47 15.72 -22.15 20.62
N GLU A 48 16.75 -22.82 21.18
CA GLU A 48 17.27 -22.44 22.50
C GLU A 48 17.98 -21.09 22.35
N LEU A 49 17.31 -20.04 22.79
CA LEU A 49 17.85 -18.67 22.77
C LEU A 49 18.96 -18.53 23.82
N SER A 50 20.06 -17.89 23.43
CA SER A 50 21.03 -17.36 24.40
C SER A 50 20.35 -16.31 25.31
N ASP A 51 20.98 -15.97 26.44
CA ASP A 51 20.49 -14.90 27.31
C ASP A 51 20.31 -13.57 26.54
N VAL A 52 21.19 -13.28 25.60
CA VAL A 52 21.10 -12.09 24.73
C VAL A 52 19.98 -12.22 23.69
N GLY A 53 19.71 -13.42 23.18
CA GLY A 53 18.53 -13.68 22.34
C GLY A 53 17.21 -13.41 23.08
N GLY A 54 17.17 -13.73 24.38
CA GLY A 54 16.03 -13.38 25.25
C GLY A 54 15.83 -11.87 25.39
N LEU A 55 16.92 -11.08 25.43
CA LEU A 55 16.83 -9.61 25.41
C LEU A 55 16.28 -9.08 24.08
N ALA A 56 16.62 -9.72 22.95
CA ALA A 56 16.06 -9.36 21.65
C ALA A 56 14.53 -9.61 21.57
N VAL A 57 14.03 -10.68 22.21
CA VAL A 57 12.57 -10.89 22.39
C VAL A 57 11.98 -9.78 23.25
N SER A 58 12.62 -9.48 24.38
CA SER A 58 12.16 -8.44 25.32
C SER A 58 12.12 -7.05 24.69
N TYR A 59 12.99 -6.75 23.72
CA TYR A 59 12.96 -5.51 22.94
C TYR A 59 11.61 -5.29 22.24
N PHE A 60 11.05 -6.33 21.61
CA PHE A 60 9.75 -6.25 20.99
C PHE A 60 8.57 -6.36 21.98
N ASP A 61 8.73 -7.12 23.07
CA ASP A 61 7.71 -7.21 24.11
C ASP A 61 7.50 -5.88 24.84
N ASN A 62 8.57 -5.10 24.98
CA ASN A 62 8.56 -3.78 25.59
C ASN A 62 8.53 -2.63 24.57
N LYS A 63 8.26 -2.93 23.29
CA LYS A 63 8.24 -1.93 22.23
C LYS A 63 7.37 -0.72 22.61
N PRO A 64 7.94 0.50 22.64
CA PRO A 64 7.18 1.71 22.90
C PRO A 64 6.34 2.14 21.67
N ASP A 65 5.37 3.02 21.89
CA ASP A 65 4.50 3.53 20.82
C ASP A 65 5.30 4.24 19.71
N HIS A 66 6.37 4.95 20.08
CA HIS A 66 7.27 5.61 19.13
C HIS A 66 8.20 4.64 18.35
N SER A 67 8.09 3.32 18.57
CA SER A 67 8.82 2.28 17.82
C SER A 67 10.34 2.50 17.77
N TYR A 68 10.92 3.07 18.83
CA TYR A 68 12.34 3.47 18.94
C TYR A 68 12.78 4.44 17.82
N MET A 69 11.90 5.31 17.40
CA MET A 69 12.14 6.32 16.37
C MET A 69 11.63 7.68 16.81
N ILE A 70 12.18 8.73 16.19
CA ILE A 70 11.71 10.11 16.30
C ILE A 70 11.62 10.73 14.91
N GLY A 71 10.67 11.62 14.68
CA GLY A 71 10.58 12.45 13.49
C GLY A 71 11.81 13.37 13.36
N ALA A 72 12.28 13.59 12.12
CA ALA A 72 13.43 14.46 11.90
C ALA A 72 13.13 15.91 12.35
N SER A 73 11.91 16.40 12.15
CA SER A 73 11.50 17.74 12.59
C SER A 73 11.53 17.89 14.11
N ASP A 74 10.94 16.91 14.83
CA ASP A 74 10.93 16.91 16.30
C ASP A 74 12.35 16.86 16.86
N PHE A 75 13.21 16.03 16.26
CA PHE A 75 14.62 15.95 16.65
C PHE A 75 15.34 17.28 16.45
N VAL A 76 15.18 17.93 15.30
CA VAL A 76 15.79 19.23 15.01
C VAL A 76 15.31 20.30 16.01
N GLU A 77 14.05 20.30 16.39
CA GLU A 77 13.51 21.22 17.42
C GLU A 77 14.10 20.91 18.81
N MET A 78 14.29 19.66 19.19
CA MET A 78 14.96 19.28 20.44
C MET A 78 16.39 19.81 20.50
N VAL A 79 17.15 19.70 19.41
CA VAL A 79 18.52 20.23 19.34
C VAL A 79 18.53 21.76 19.45
N LYS A 80 17.62 22.45 18.72
CA LYS A 80 17.45 23.91 18.84
C LYS A 80 17.07 24.37 20.24
N ALA A 81 16.27 23.58 20.95
CA ALA A 81 15.86 23.87 22.31
C ALA A 81 16.98 23.65 23.34
N GLY A 82 18.05 22.96 22.97
CA GLY A 82 19.16 22.60 23.85
C GLY A 82 18.78 21.47 24.82
N ASP A 83 17.92 20.54 24.39
CA ASP A 83 17.52 19.40 25.21
C ASP A 83 18.72 18.54 25.62
N GLU A 84 18.64 17.97 26.82
CA GLU A 84 19.64 17.08 27.38
C GLU A 84 19.62 15.70 26.71
N ILE A 85 20.28 15.56 25.58
CA ILE A 85 20.33 14.35 24.74
C ILE A 85 21.77 13.98 24.36
N THR A 86 21.99 12.70 24.04
CA THR A 86 23.22 12.21 23.39
C THR A 86 22.94 11.96 21.92
N ILE A 87 23.77 12.48 21.03
CA ILE A 87 23.58 12.34 19.58
C ILE A 87 24.73 11.54 18.97
N LEU A 88 24.39 10.47 18.24
CA LEU A 88 25.35 9.65 17.51
C LEU A 88 25.18 9.82 16.00
N ASP A 89 26.22 10.25 15.33
CA ASP A 89 26.36 10.19 13.87
C ASP A 89 27.14 8.94 13.49
N ILE A 90 26.46 7.97 12.88
CA ILE A 90 27.11 6.73 12.43
C ILE A 90 27.44 6.75 10.92
N ARG A 91 27.45 7.93 10.29
CA ARG A 91 27.98 8.09 8.92
C ARG A 91 29.50 7.97 8.93
N GLY A 92 30.08 7.81 7.75
CA GLY A 92 31.53 7.82 7.61
C GLY A 92 32.16 9.14 8.10
N ALA A 93 33.36 9.05 8.71
CA ALA A 93 34.06 10.21 9.29
C ALA A 93 34.20 11.38 8.30
N GLY A 94 34.50 11.10 7.03
CA GLY A 94 34.63 12.16 6.02
C GLY A 94 33.31 12.87 5.65
N ASP A 95 32.14 12.30 5.94
CA ASP A 95 30.84 12.98 5.77
C ASP A 95 30.43 13.71 7.06
N TYR A 96 30.82 13.20 8.22
CA TYR A 96 30.72 13.91 9.48
C TYR A 96 31.50 15.22 9.46
N GLU A 97 32.78 15.17 9.00
CA GLU A 97 33.65 16.34 8.88
C GLU A 97 33.12 17.43 7.95
N LYS A 98 32.32 17.07 6.93
CA LYS A 98 31.68 18.02 6.00
C LYS A 98 30.48 18.75 6.61
N GLY A 99 29.85 18.16 7.64
CA GLY A 99 28.73 18.73 8.34
C GLY A 99 27.91 17.67 9.06
N HIS A 100 27.61 17.95 10.32
CA HIS A 100 26.85 17.09 11.21
C HIS A 100 26.02 17.93 12.19
N VAL A 101 25.12 17.30 12.91
CA VAL A 101 24.29 17.97 13.93
C VAL A 101 25.18 18.40 15.10
N GLU A 102 25.02 19.63 15.57
CA GLU A 102 25.74 20.19 16.71
C GLU A 102 25.61 19.24 17.93
N GLY A 103 26.75 18.95 18.58
CA GLY A 103 26.81 18.02 19.70
C GLY A 103 26.84 16.53 19.33
N ALA A 104 26.71 16.18 18.05
CA ALA A 104 26.80 14.79 17.62
C ALA A 104 28.24 14.25 17.72
N VAL A 105 28.39 13.05 18.27
CA VAL A 105 29.66 12.29 18.31
C VAL A 105 29.64 11.27 17.18
N ASN A 106 30.75 11.21 16.42
CA ASN A 106 30.89 10.26 15.32
C ASN A 106 31.37 8.90 15.81
N LEU A 107 30.53 7.89 15.65
CA LEU A 107 30.86 6.47 15.75
C LEU A 107 30.52 5.79 14.44
N PRO A 108 31.42 5.73 13.45
CA PRO A 108 31.10 5.19 12.14
C PRO A 108 30.56 3.78 12.19
N TRP A 109 29.55 3.51 11.34
CA TRP A 109 28.91 2.20 11.22
C TRP A 109 29.94 1.07 11.06
N GLY A 110 29.94 0.13 12.00
CA GLY A 110 30.86 -0.98 12.06
C GLY A 110 31.36 -1.24 13.48
N PRO A 111 32.52 -1.89 13.64
CA PRO A 111 33.08 -2.24 14.95
C PRO A 111 33.24 -1.06 15.92
N ALA A 112 33.45 0.15 15.40
CA ALA A 112 33.54 1.37 16.21
C ALA A 112 32.37 1.59 17.15
N ILE A 113 31.17 1.12 16.78
CA ILE A 113 29.97 1.22 17.64
C ILE A 113 30.13 0.31 18.87
N ALA A 114 30.51 -0.96 18.69
CA ALA A 114 30.72 -1.89 19.79
C ALA A 114 31.91 -1.47 20.70
N GLU A 115 32.98 -0.98 20.11
CA GLU A 115 34.16 -0.46 20.82
C GLU A 115 33.83 0.80 21.63
N GLY A 116 32.92 1.64 21.13
CA GLY A 116 32.53 2.90 21.75
C GLY A 116 31.41 2.78 22.81
N LEU A 117 30.76 1.63 22.97
CA LEU A 117 29.59 1.48 23.86
C LEU A 117 29.83 2.00 25.28
N SER A 118 30.96 1.62 25.91
CA SER A 118 31.30 2.04 27.28
C SER A 118 31.54 3.55 27.43
N SER A 119 31.72 4.27 26.32
CA SER A 119 31.91 5.72 26.34
C SER A 119 30.59 6.51 26.20
N ILE A 120 29.49 5.83 25.82
CA ILE A 120 28.19 6.46 25.66
C ILE A 120 27.55 6.61 27.05
N PRO A 121 27.13 7.82 27.48
CA PRO A 121 26.45 8.01 28.76
C PRO A 121 25.04 7.44 28.73
N THR A 122 24.57 6.90 29.89
CA THR A 122 23.23 6.32 30.06
C THR A 122 22.25 7.25 30.76
N ASP A 123 22.69 8.42 31.20
CA ASP A 123 21.89 9.41 31.94
C ASP A 123 20.97 10.24 31.04
N LYS A 124 21.10 10.10 29.72
CA LYS A 124 20.34 10.81 28.68
C LYS A 124 19.89 9.86 27.58
N PRO A 125 18.75 10.14 26.93
CA PRO A 125 18.35 9.37 25.76
C PRO A 125 19.34 9.56 24.59
N VAL A 126 19.56 8.48 23.83
CA VAL A 126 20.54 8.45 22.72
C VAL A 126 19.81 8.50 21.39
N PHE A 127 20.07 9.54 20.60
CA PHE A 127 19.52 9.72 19.27
C PHE A 127 20.56 9.39 18.20
N ILE A 128 20.20 8.51 17.24
CA ILE A 128 21.14 7.95 16.27
C ILE A 128 20.69 8.27 14.85
N TYR A 129 21.58 8.75 14.03
CA TYR A 129 21.30 8.90 12.60
C TYR A 129 22.43 8.35 11.74
N CYS A 130 22.05 7.79 10.59
CA CYS A 130 22.94 7.42 9.49
C CYS A 130 22.52 8.20 8.24
N TYR A 131 22.85 7.70 7.05
CA TYR A 131 22.45 8.36 5.81
C TYR A 131 20.94 8.34 5.54
N THR A 132 20.26 7.19 5.79
CA THR A 132 18.87 6.95 5.37
C THR A 132 17.96 6.38 6.46
N GLY A 133 18.46 6.25 7.69
CA GLY A 133 17.74 5.66 8.82
C GLY A 133 17.91 4.13 8.97
N GLN A 134 18.29 3.40 7.92
CA GLN A 134 18.28 1.93 7.94
C GLN A 134 19.35 1.31 8.85
N THR A 135 20.62 1.71 8.73
CA THR A 135 21.68 1.24 9.66
C THR A 135 21.51 1.86 11.05
N ALA A 136 20.94 3.06 11.17
CA ALA A 136 20.56 3.61 12.47
C ALA A 136 19.47 2.75 13.14
N GLY A 137 18.54 2.17 12.39
CA GLY A 137 17.59 1.18 12.89
C GLY A 137 18.27 -0.06 13.46
N GLN A 138 19.30 -0.59 12.78
CA GLN A 138 20.11 -1.70 13.31
C GLN A 138 20.83 -1.29 14.60
N ALA A 139 21.49 -0.12 14.61
CA ALA A 139 22.20 0.40 15.78
C ALA A 139 21.29 0.64 16.98
N VAL A 140 20.08 1.15 16.76
CA VAL A 140 19.09 1.35 17.83
C VAL A 140 18.75 0.06 18.56
N MET A 141 18.55 -1.02 17.82
CA MET A 141 18.29 -2.33 18.42
C MET A 141 19.47 -2.79 19.30
N THR A 142 20.68 -2.71 18.77
CA THR A 142 21.89 -3.15 19.49
C THR A 142 22.17 -2.28 20.73
N LEU A 143 21.97 -0.95 20.66
CA LEU A 143 22.15 -0.06 21.80
C LEU A 143 21.09 -0.29 22.88
N ASN A 144 19.83 -0.55 22.50
CA ASN A 144 18.81 -0.90 23.50
C ASN A 144 19.11 -2.23 24.20
N LEU A 145 19.70 -3.22 23.51
CA LEU A 145 20.21 -4.44 24.17
C LEU A 145 21.32 -4.13 25.18
N ALA A 146 22.16 -3.14 24.88
CA ALA A 146 23.21 -2.70 25.79
C ALA A 146 22.71 -1.81 26.95
N GLY A 147 21.40 -1.58 27.04
CA GLY A 147 20.76 -0.86 28.16
C GLY A 147 20.54 0.64 27.94
N PHE A 148 20.77 1.17 26.74
CA PHE A 148 20.53 2.58 26.44
C PHE A 148 19.05 2.83 26.06
N ASP A 149 18.51 4.01 26.37
CA ASP A 149 17.28 4.53 25.76
C ASP A 149 17.61 5.11 24.38
N ALA A 150 17.74 4.23 23.38
CA ALA A 150 18.20 4.61 22.05
C ALA A 150 17.04 4.72 21.05
N ARG A 151 17.07 5.78 20.21
CA ARG A 151 16.09 6.08 19.18
C ARG A 151 16.78 6.51 17.88
N SER A 152 16.29 6.02 16.73
CA SER A 152 16.79 6.46 15.43
C SER A 152 15.97 7.63 14.89
N ILE A 153 16.67 8.58 14.24
CA ILE A 153 16.00 9.67 13.54
C ILE A 153 15.43 9.14 12.22
N SER A 154 14.14 9.38 11.99
CA SER A 154 13.44 8.93 10.80
C SER A 154 14.11 9.44 9.53
N LEU A 155 14.36 8.51 8.57
CA LEU A 155 14.95 8.79 7.26
C LEU A 155 16.41 9.30 7.31
N GLY A 156 17.03 9.33 8.49
CA GLY A 156 18.44 9.71 8.67
C GLY A 156 18.78 11.11 8.19
N TRP A 157 20.02 11.31 7.73
CA TRP A 157 20.48 12.60 7.24
C TRP A 157 19.89 12.98 5.88
N ASN A 158 19.96 12.07 4.88
CA ASN A 158 19.71 12.41 3.49
C ASN A 158 18.24 12.74 3.18
N PHE A 159 17.31 12.00 3.77
CA PHE A 159 15.89 12.11 3.51
C PHE A 159 15.10 12.70 4.69
N GLY A 160 15.73 12.79 5.87
CA GLY A 160 15.15 13.33 7.10
C GLY A 160 15.78 14.66 7.49
N ILE A 161 16.85 14.63 8.30
CA ILE A 161 17.44 15.79 8.97
C ILE A 161 17.75 16.93 7.99
N SER A 162 18.42 16.66 6.86
CA SER A 162 18.82 17.68 5.87
C SER A 162 17.65 18.31 5.11
N LYS A 163 16.43 17.81 5.31
CA LYS A 163 15.21 18.33 4.66
C LYS A 163 14.37 19.18 5.60
N VAL A 164 14.74 19.28 6.88
CA VAL A 164 14.01 20.09 7.86
C VAL A 164 14.39 21.56 7.73
N ASP A 165 13.41 22.43 7.68
CA ASP A 165 13.64 23.88 7.62
C ASP A 165 14.42 24.37 8.85
N GLY A 166 15.48 25.14 8.58
CA GLY A 166 16.35 25.69 9.62
C GLY A 166 17.35 24.68 10.21
N VAL A 167 17.61 23.54 9.56
CA VAL A 167 18.67 22.59 9.94
C VAL A 167 20.06 23.23 9.93
N ASP A 168 20.29 24.22 9.08
CA ASP A 168 21.56 24.97 9.01
C ASP A 168 21.95 25.60 10.34
N ALA A 169 20.96 25.97 11.18
CA ALA A 169 21.20 26.58 12.50
C ALA A 169 21.78 25.61 13.54
N ILE A 170 21.68 24.30 13.29
CA ILE A 170 22.20 23.23 14.16
C ILE A 170 23.25 22.36 13.44
N THR A 171 23.73 22.80 12.28
CA THR A 171 24.76 22.06 11.52
C THR A 171 26.12 22.70 11.77
N THR A 172 27.10 21.86 12.11
CA THR A 172 28.46 22.27 12.39
C THR A 172 29.48 21.32 11.76
N THR A 173 30.75 21.74 11.71
CA THR A 173 31.91 20.92 11.39
C THR A 173 32.84 20.69 12.60
N GLU A 174 32.48 21.25 13.77
CA GLU A 174 33.23 21.13 14.99
C GLU A 174 32.95 19.79 15.67
N ALA A 175 33.96 18.92 15.81
CA ALA A 175 33.80 17.60 16.39
C ALA A 175 33.46 17.66 17.88
N SER A 176 32.55 16.78 18.29
CA SER A 176 32.13 16.61 19.68
C SER A 176 32.66 15.30 20.27
N THR A 177 32.74 15.25 21.59
CA THR A 177 33.08 14.06 22.38
C THR A 177 31.99 13.79 23.42
N PHE A 178 31.90 12.56 23.88
CA PHE A 178 30.98 12.24 24.95
C PHE A 178 31.31 13.01 26.23
N ALA A 179 30.26 13.55 26.85
CA ALA A 179 30.33 14.15 28.17
C ALA A 179 29.50 13.28 29.12
N GLY A 180 30.10 12.77 30.17
CA GLY A 180 29.44 11.91 31.15
C GLY A 180 30.36 10.81 31.69
N ASN A 181 29.77 9.91 32.48
CA ASN A 181 30.48 8.77 33.02
C ASN A 181 30.48 7.59 32.03
N ALA A 182 31.55 6.80 32.07
CA ALA A 182 31.60 5.54 31.34
C ALA A 182 30.47 4.60 31.81
N THR A 183 29.90 3.88 30.84
CA THR A 183 28.83 2.91 31.06
C THR A 183 29.41 1.51 31.20
N GLU A 184 29.00 0.76 32.20
CA GLU A 184 29.30 -0.66 32.31
C GLU A 184 28.33 -1.45 31.43
N ILE A 185 28.88 -2.19 30.46
CA ILE A 185 28.09 -3.04 29.55
C ILE A 185 28.18 -4.49 30.05
N ASP A 186 27.05 -5.19 30.11
CA ASP A 186 27.03 -6.63 30.39
C ASP A 186 28.00 -7.38 29.47
N PRO A 187 28.93 -8.21 30.00
CA PRO A 187 29.93 -8.87 29.18
C PRO A 187 29.37 -9.79 28.08
N ALA A 188 28.22 -10.44 28.31
CA ALA A 188 27.59 -11.30 27.31
C ALA A 188 26.99 -10.46 26.17
N VAL A 189 26.37 -9.32 26.52
CA VAL A 189 25.87 -8.34 25.54
C VAL A 189 27.04 -7.74 24.75
N GLN A 190 28.11 -7.30 25.42
CA GLN A 190 29.30 -6.76 24.74
C GLN A 190 29.89 -7.78 23.75
N ALA A 191 30.02 -9.06 24.14
CA ALA A 191 30.51 -10.12 23.27
C ALA A 191 29.60 -10.31 22.05
N ALA A 192 28.29 -10.42 22.25
CA ALA A 192 27.33 -10.58 21.16
C ALA A 192 27.33 -9.40 20.19
N LEU A 193 27.50 -8.16 20.69
CA LEU A 193 27.57 -6.97 19.85
C LEU A 193 28.93 -6.87 19.11
N ASN A 194 30.02 -7.29 19.73
CA ASN A 194 31.30 -7.44 19.03
C ASN A 194 31.17 -8.42 17.87
N ASP A 195 30.55 -9.59 18.08
CA ASP A 195 30.33 -10.58 17.03
C ASP A 195 29.42 -10.02 15.93
N TYR A 196 28.35 -9.31 16.29
CA TYR A 196 27.45 -8.67 15.35
C TYR A 196 28.19 -7.68 14.42
N TYR A 197 28.96 -6.75 14.99
CA TYR A 197 29.62 -5.71 14.21
C TYR A 197 30.87 -6.23 13.48
N ASN A 198 31.58 -7.21 14.03
CA ASN A 198 32.72 -7.85 13.35
C ASN A 198 32.26 -8.68 12.15
N GLY A 199 31.11 -9.34 12.24
CA GLY A 199 30.49 -10.10 11.14
C GLY A 199 30.17 -9.27 9.90
N LEU A 200 30.10 -7.92 10.02
CA LEU A 200 29.99 -7.03 8.85
C LEU A 200 31.15 -7.17 7.87
N SER A 201 32.33 -7.55 8.37
CA SER A 201 33.52 -7.76 7.54
C SER A 201 33.39 -9.00 6.66
N GLU A 202 32.66 -10.02 7.12
CA GLU A 202 32.45 -11.28 6.39
C GLU A 202 31.56 -11.09 5.16
N VAL A 203 30.67 -10.09 5.21
CA VAL A 203 29.74 -9.77 4.12
C VAL A 203 30.15 -8.53 3.31
N ALA A 204 31.30 -7.92 3.59
CA ALA A 204 31.72 -6.66 3.01
C ALA A 204 31.82 -6.66 1.48
N ASP A 205 32.21 -7.81 0.90
CA ASP A 205 32.38 -8.02 -0.54
C ASP A 205 31.23 -8.84 -1.18
N SER A 206 30.13 -9.05 -0.43
CA SER A 206 28.95 -9.77 -0.89
C SER A 206 27.80 -8.82 -1.24
N VAL A 207 26.72 -9.37 -1.85
CA VAL A 207 25.46 -8.64 -2.08
C VAL A 207 24.76 -8.24 -0.76
N TYR A 208 25.23 -8.76 0.38
CA TYR A 208 24.69 -8.54 1.73
C TYR A 208 25.45 -7.52 2.56
N LYS A 209 26.29 -6.72 1.92
CA LYS A 209 27.08 -5.66 2.58
C LYS A 209 26.24 -4.82 3.55
N ASN A 210 26.77 -4.59 4.75
CA ASN A 210 26.11 -3.87 5.84
C ASN A 210 24.80 -4.53 6.32
N TYR A 211 24.69 -5.85 6.17
CA TYR A 211 23.46 -6.61 6.41
C TYR A 211 22.26 -6.02 5.66
N LYS A 212 22.50 -5.65 4.38
CA LYS A 212 21.50 -5.14 3.46
C LYS A 212 21.61 -5.84 2.12
N ILE A 213 20.50 -5.90 1.39
CA ILE A 213 20.47 -6.33 0.00
C ILE A 213 19.86 -5.22 -0.85
N SER A 214 20.38 -5.02 -2.06
CA SER A 214 19.78 -4.07 -3.01
C SER A 214 18.48 -4.60 -3.59
N GLU A 215 17.63 -3.70 -4.10
CA GLU A 215 16.38 -4.03 -4.77
C GLU A 215 16.64 -4.91 -6.01
N ALA A 216 17.69 -4.59 -6.77
CA ALA A 216 18.09 -5.33 -7.97
C ALA A 216 18.60 -6.75 -7.64
N ASP A 217 19.43 -6.90 -6.59
CA ASP A 217 19.95 -8.21 -6.19
C ASP A 217 18.83 -9.10 -5.65
N LEU A 218 17.87 -8.54 -4.87
CA LEU A 218 16.71 -9.30 -4.42
C LEU A 218 15.84 -9.71 -5.59
N LYS A 219 15.59 -8.81 -6.55
CA LYS A 219 14.81 -9.14 -7.77
C LYS A 219 15.47 -10.28 -8.53
N ALA A 220 16.78 -10.22 -8.72
CA ALA A 220 17.52 -11.28 -9.42
C ALA A 220 17.40 -12.65 -8.72
N LYS A 221 17.40 -12.68 -7.37
CA LYS A 221 17.18 -13.91 -6.61
C LYS A 221 15.76 -14.45 -6.77
N ILE A 222 14.75 -13.58 -6.75
CA ILE A 222 13.34 -13.97 -6.98
C ILE A 222 13.18 -14.57 -8.38
N ASP A 223 13.71 -13.90 -9.41
CA ASP A 223 13.64 -14.36 -10.80
C ASP A 223 14.34 -15.70 -11.01
N ALA A 224 15.45 -15.93 -10.30
CA ALA A 224 16.17 -17.19 -10.31
C ALA A 224 15.48 -18.29 -9.47
N LYS A 225 14.41 -17.96 -8.75
CA LYS A 225 13.75 -18.85 -7.78
C LYS A 225 14.74 -19.41 -6.75
N ASP A 226 15.62 -18.52 -6.26
CA ASP A 226 16.66 -18.87 -5.29
C ASP A 226 16.03 -19.26 -3.96
N ASP A 227 16.08 -20.53 -3.62
CA ASP A 227 15.50 -21.10 -2.40
C ASP A 227 16.37 -20.87 -1.15
N SER A 228 17.56 -20.28 -1.30
CA SER A 228 18.43 -19.91 -0.18
C SER A 228 17.96 -18.68 0.59
N ILE A 229 16.94 -17.97 0.10
CA ILE A 229 16.37 -16.79 0.76
C ILE A 229 14.96 -17.05 1.28
N TYR A 230 14.58 -16.30 2.32
CA TYR A 230 13.22 -16.21 2.84
C TYR A 230 12.87 -14.72 2.98
N ILE A 231 11.78 -14.28 2.37
CA ILE A 231 11.43 -12.86 2.35
C ILE A 231 10.39 -12.59 3.43
N LEU A 232 10.69 -11.64 4.33
CA LEU A 232 9.85 -11.28 5.48
C LEU A 232 9.42 -9.81 5.40
N SER A 233 8.14 -9.58 5.22
CA SER A 233 7.52 -8.25 5.40
C SER A 233 7.24 -8.00 6.87
N VAL A 234 7.67 -6.84 7.37
CA VAL A 234 7.29 -6.37 8.71
C VAL A 234 6.35 -5.16 8.65
N ARG A 235 5.70 -4.94 7.49
CA ARG A 235 4.63 -3.94 7.32
C ARG A 235 3.35 -4.41 7.98
N GLN A 236 2.39 -3.52 8.17
CA GLN A 236 1.08 -3.92 8.69
C GLN A 236 0.41 -4.92 7.74
N ALA A 237 -0.42 -5.83 8.28
CA ALA A 237 -1.06 -6.90 7.52
C ALA A 237 -1.85 -6.35 6.32
N LYS A 238 -2.63 -5.29 6.52
CA LYS A 238 -3.38 -4.63 5.46
C LYS A 238 -2.50 -4.14 4.31
N ASP A 239 -1.32 -3.57 4.61
CA ASP A 239 -0.40 -3.06 3.59
C ASP A 239 0.37 -4.20 2.90
N PHE A 240 0.53 -5.34 3.56
CA PHE A 240 1.06 -6.55 2.98
C PHE A 240 0.05 -7.17 1.99
N GLU A 241 -1.19 -7.31 2.42
CA GLU A 241 -2.30 -7.76 1.56
C GLU A 241 -2.47 -6.82 0.37
N ALA A 242 -2.31 -5.51 0.63
CA ALA A 242 -2.34 -4.46 -0.38
C ALA A 242 -1.32 -4.65 -1.49
N GLY A 243 -0.20 -5.21 -1.24
CA GLY A 243 0.84 -5.51 -2.22
C GLY A 243 2.14 -5.84 -1.51
N HIS A 244 2.75 -6.94 -1.90
CA HIS A 244 3.99 -7.41 -1.28
C HIS A 244 4.96 -7.96 -2.33
N ILE A 245 6.20 -8.16 -1.93
CA ILE A 245 7.22 -8.78 -2.77
C ILE A 245 6.87 -10.26 -2.92
N GLU A 246 6.94 -10.80 -4.13
CA GLU A 246 6.62 -12.18 -4.44
C GLU A 246 7.36 -13.16 -3.52
N GLY A 247 6.63 -14.14 -2.98
CA GLY A 247 7.17 -15.13 -2.04
C GLY A 247 7.36 -14.64 -0.60
N ALA A 248 6.98 -13.39 -0.29
CA ALA A 248 7.12 -12.88 1.07
C ALA A 248 6.03 -13.39 2.02
N SER A 249 6.44 -13.63 3.27
CA SER A 249 5.55 -13.83 4.41
C SER A 249 5.43 -12.53 5.22
N ASN A 250 4.46 -12.44 6.13
CA ASN A 250 4.23 -11.22 6.93
C ASN A 250 4.20 -11.50 8.43
N ILE A 251 5.05 -10.80 9.16
CA ILE A 251 5.00 -10.67 10.63
C ILE A 251 5.01 -9.17 10.93
N PRO A 252 3.86 -8.54 11.18
CA PRO A 252 3.78 -7.09 11.36
C PRO A 252 4.66 -6.59 12.51
N TYR A 253 5.36 -5.46 12.28
CA TYR A 253 6.16 -4.79 13.31
C TYR A 253 5.24 -4.26 14.41
N ALA A 254 5.14 -5.01 15.49
CA ALA A 254 4.25 -4.76 16.59
C ALA A 254 4.87 -5.23 17.92
N LYS A 255 4.26 -4.86 19.03
CA LYS A 255 4.58 -5.42 20.34
C LYS A 255 4.37 -6.93 20.31
N GLY A 256 5.34 -7.68 20.81
CA GLY A 256 5.28 -9.15 20.85
C GLY A 256 5.56 -9.85 19.53
N MET A 257 5.98 -9.15 18.45
CA MET A 257 6.22 -9.74 17.14
C MET A 257 7.26 -10.88 17.15
N ALA A 258 8.19 -10.87 18.11
CA ALA A 258 9.21 -11.91 18.23
C ALA A 258 8.63 -13.31 18.49
N ASN A 259 7.40 -13.42 19.02
CA ASN A 259 6.69 -14.70 19.15
C ASN A 259 6.44 -15.40 17.81
N GLY A 260 6.42 -14.62 16.71
CA GLY A 260 6.29 -15.16 15.36
C GLY A 260 7.62 -15.58 14.71
N PHE A 261 8.76 -15.35 15.36
CA PHE A 261 10.07 -15.68 14.73
C PHE A 261 10.39 -17.18 14.75
N ASN A 262 9.72 -17.95 15.60
CA ASN A 262 9.91 -19.39 15.70
C ASN A 262 9.52 -20.18 14.43
N VAL A 263 8.79 -19.57 13.50
CA VAL A 263 8.44 -20.17 12.21
C VAL A 263 9.45 -19.84 11.10
N LEU A 264 10.42 -18.96 11.38
CA LEU A 264 11.42 -18.53 10.41
C LEU A 264 12.49 -19.62 10.19
N PRO A 265 12.94 -19.85 8.95
CA PRO A 265 13.94 -20.84 8.65
C PRO A 265 15.32 -20.40 9.17
N MET A 266 16.06 -21.33 9.78
CA MET A 266 17.43 -21.12 10.26
C MET A 266 18.50 -21.38 9.18
N ASP A 267 18.12 -22.02 8.11
CA ASP A 267 19.00 -22.47 7.02
C ASP A 267 18.95 -21.55 5.79
N LYS A 268 18.19 -20.45 5.86
CA LYS A 268 18.04 -19.47 4.77
C LYS A 268 18.42 -18.06 5.23
N THR A 269 18.87 -17.24 4.28
CA THR A 269 19.03 -15.81 4.54
C THR A 269 17.65 -15.13 4.56
N ILE A 270 17.27 -14.55 5.69
CA ILE A 270 15.99 -13.84 5.87
C ILE A 270 16.15 -12.41 5.36
N VAL A 271 15.46 -12.08 4.28
CA VAL A 271 15.41 -10.73 3.70
C VAL A 271 14.23 -9.96 4.30
N VAL A 272 14.50 -9.08 5.24
CA VAL A 272 13.48 -8.30 5.97
C VAL A 272 13.19 -7.00 5.24
N TYR A 273 11.92 -6.64 5.05
CA TYR A 273 11.55 -5.32 4.55
C TYR A 273 10.37 -4.69 5.29
N CYS A 274 10.43 -3.38 5.46
CA CYS A 274 9.35 -2.55 5.95
C CYS A 274 8.98 -1.48 4.91
N TYR A 275 8.53 -0.30 5.30
CA TYR A 275 8.18 0.78 4.35
C TYR A 275 9.42 1.51 3.78
N THR A 276 10.41 1.85 4.62
CA THR A 276 11.59 2.67 4.28
C THR A 276 12.94 2.05 4.65
N GLY A 277 12.93 0.81 5.16
CA GLY A 277 14.11 0.08 5.60
C GLY A 277 14.44 0.22 7.10
N GLN A 278 13.89 1.21 7.81
CA GLN A 278 14.32 1.54 9.18
C GLN A 278 13.88 0.51 10.23
N THR A 279 12.60 0.16 10.31
CA THR A 279 12.14 -0.91 11.22
C THR A 279 12.60 -2.31 10.75
N ALA A 280 12.79 -2.51 9.44
CA ALA A 280 13.44 -3.72 8.94
C ALA A 280 14.88 -3.84 9.46
N GLY A 281 15.61 -2.73 9.57
CA GLY A 281 16.92 -2.71 10.20
C GLY A 281 16.89 -3.18 11.65
N GLN A 282 15.93 -2.71 12.45
CA GLN A 282 15.76 -3.16 13.85
C GLN A 282 15.52 -4.68 13.91
N VAL A 283 14.61 -5.19 13.08
CA VAL A 283 14.29 -6.64 13.03
C VAL A 283 15.48 -7.45 12.54
N THR A 284 16.21 -6.96 11.53
CA THR A 284 17.44 -7.61 11.04
C THR A 284 18.46 -7.77 12.15
N ALA A 285 18.72 -6.72 12.93
CA ALA A 285 19.68 -6.79 14.04
C ALA A 285 19.23 -7.79 15.11
N ALA A 286 17.93 -7.79 15.46
CA ALA A 286 17.38 -8.73 16.42
C ALA A 286 17.50 -10.18 15.96
N LEU A 287 17.12 -10.47 14.72
CA LEU A 287 17.23 -11.81 14.15
C LEU A 287 18.68 -12.30 14.16
N ARG A 288 19.65 -11.45 13.79
CA ARG A 288 21.07 -11.84 13.82
C ARG A 288 21.57 -12.14 15.23
N VAL A 289 21.20 -11.33 16.22
CA VAL A 289 21.53 -11.59 17.62
C VAL A 289 20.88 -12.88 18.13
N MET A 290 19.73 -13.26 17.60
CA MET A 290 19.04 -14.53 17.89
C MET A 290 19.63 -15.71 17.12
N GLY A 291 20.63 -15.51 16.24
CA GLY A 291 21.32 -16.56 15.49
C GLY A 291 20.80 -16.83 14.08
N TYR A 292 19.83 -16.05 13.59
CA TYR A 292 19.37 -16.15 12.19
C TYR A 292 20.35 -15.42 11.24
N ASP A 293 20.50 -15.92 10.03
CA ASP A 293 21.11 -15.13 8.97
C ASP A 293 20.05 -14.17 8.38
N ALA A 294 20.20 -12.88 8.64
CA ALA A 294 19.22 -11.87 8.26
C ALA A 294 19.84 -10.62 7.64
N VAL A 295 19.17 -10.07 6.63
CA VAL A 295 19.54 -8.81 5.96
C VAL A 295 18.28 -7.98 5.73
N SER A 296 18.40 -6.65 5.61
CA SER A 296 17.26 -5.78 5.30
C SER A 296 17.30 -5.32 3.85
N LEU A 297 16.14 -5.26 3.19
CA LEU A 297 16.02 -4.68 1.85
C LEU A 297 16.32 -3.18 1.89
N ASN A 298 17.19 -2.72 1.01
CA ASN A 298 17.55 -1.30 0.90
C ASN A 298 16.29 -0.46 0.61
N GLY A 299 16.07 0.60 1.41
CA GLY A 299 14.91 1.46 1.28
C GLY A 299 13.54 0.80 1.52
N GLY A 300 13.50 -0.50 1.88
CA GLY A 300 12.26 -1.24 2.14
C GLY A 300 11.33 -1.33 0.92
N MET A 301 10.02 -1.26 1.14
CA MET A 301 9.03 -1.23 0.06
C MET A 301 9.15 0.05 -0.80
N GLY A 302 9.61 1.13 -0.21
CA GLY A 302 9.70 2.45 -0.86
C GLY A 302 8.48 3.32 -0.58
N LYS A 303 8.76 4.58 -0.27
CA LYS A 303 7.80 5.69 -0.20
C LYS A 303 8.39 6.87 -0.97
N GLU A 304 7.56 7.83 -1.37
CA GLU A 304 8.02 9.04 -2.05
C GLU A 304 9.16 9.74 -1.26
N VAL A 305 9.03 9.82 0.07
CA VAL A 305 9.98 10.50 0.96
C VAL A 305 11.40 9.89 0.95
N ASN A 306 11.58 8.64 0.53
CA ASN A 306 12.90 8.00 0.43
C ASN A 306 13.29 7.62 -1.01
N ALA A 307 12.59 8.16 -2.01
CA ALA A 307 12.97 7.98 -3.40
C ALA A 307 14.40 8.52 -3.66
N PRO A 308 15.18 7.83 -4.52
CA PRO A 308 14.80 6.71 -5.38
C PRO A 308 14.96 5.32 -4.72
N GLN A 309 15.27 5.22 -3.42
CA GLN A 309 15.45 3.94 -2.73
C GLN A 309 14.12 3.26 -2.42
N GLY A 310 14.12 1.93 -2.44
CA GLY A 310 12.99 1.07 -2.12
C GLY A 310 12.36 0.40 -3.35
N TRP A 311 11.77 -0.75 -3.12
CA TRP A 311 11.27 -1.67 -4.13
C TRP A 311 10.35 -1.00 -5.17
N LEU A 312 9.31 -0.30 -4.72
CA LEU A 312 8.37 0.41 -5.60
C LEU A 312 9.01 1.61 -6.31
N ASN A 313 9.91 2.34 -5.63
CA ASN A 313 10.59 3.49 -6.20
C ASN A 313 11.56 3.11 -7.33
N GLN A 314 11.96 1.83 -7.38
CA GLN A 314 12.77 1.25 -8.45
C GLN A 314 11.91 0.57 -9.53
N GLY A 315 10.58 0.73 -9.48
CA GLY A 315 9.66 0.11 -10.44
C GLY A 315 9.55 -1.41 -10.33
N MET A 316 9.96 -1.99 -9.20
CA MET A 316 9.93 -3.45 -9.01
C MET A 316 8.51 -3.96 -8.81
N PRO A 317 8.16 -5.16 -9.32
CA PRO A 317 6.81 -5.70 -9.25
C PRO A 317 6.41 -6.12 -7.84
N VAL A 318 5.12 -6.05 -7.54
CA VAL A 318 4.51 -6.57 -6.32
C VAL A 318 3.42 -7.57 -6.66
N VAL A 319 3.23 -8.55 -5.79
CA VAL A 319 2.09 -9.46 -5.79
C VAL A 319 1.09 -8.98 -4.73
N GLY A 320 -0.20 -9.18 -5.00
CA GLY A 320 -1.29 -8.76 -4.11
C GLY A 320 -2.56 -8.60 -4.90
N GLY A 321 -3.71 -8.65 -4.26
CA GLY A 321 -5.00 -8.55 -4.91
C GLY A 321 -5.29 -7.16 -5.49
N ALA A 322 -6.27 -7.08 -6.38
CA ALA A 322 -6.73 -5.83 -6.99
C ALA A 322 -7.25 -4.82 -5.96
N SER A 323 -7.86 -5.29 -4.86
CA SER A 323 -8.31 -4.47 -3.73
C SER A 323 -7.23 -3.52 -3.23
N ALA A 324 -6.09 -4.02 -3.10
CA ALA A 324 -4.91 -3.37 -2.62
C ALA A 324 -4.35 -2.29 -3.54
N LYS A 325 -4.34 -2.60 -4.83
CA LYS A 325 -3.99 -1.59 -5.84
C LYS A 325 -5.02 -0.46 -5.87
N VAL A 326 -6.30 -0.78 -5.63
CA VAL A 326 -7.35 0.21 -5.46
C VAL A 326 -7.06 1.11 -4.26
N GLU A 327 -6.72 0.56 -3.09
CA GLU A 327 -6.38 1.35 -1.91
C GLU A 327 -5.23 2.32 -2.21
N MET A 328 -4.13 1.83 -2.77
CA MET A 328 -2.98 2.66 -3.16
C MET A 328 -3.36 3.75 -4.18
N LEU A 329 -4.20 3.41 -5.17
CA LEU A 329 -4.65 4.33 -6.20
C LEU A 329 -5.41 5.52 -5.61
N TYR A 330 -6.29 5.27 -4.66
CA TYR A 330 -7.11 6.31 -4.06
C TYR A 330 -6.41 7.08 -2.94
N GLU A 331 -5.58 6.43 -2.11
CA GLU A 331 -4.74 7.10 -1.13
C GLU A 331 -3.79 8.13 -1.77
N ASN A 332 -3.30 7.83 -2.98
CA ASN A 332 -2.41 8.70 -3.76
C ASN A 332 -3.11 9.42 -4.92
N MET A 333 -4.44 9.59 -4.82
CA MET A 333 -5.23 10.18 -5.89
C MET A 333 -4.75 11.60 -6.23
N PRO A 334 -4.41 11.87 -7.50
CA PRO A 334 -3.98 13.19 -7.92
C PRO A 334 -5.14 14.19 -7.95
N GLY A 335 -4.83 15.49 -7.95
CA GLY A 335 -5.84 16.57 -7.95
C GLY A 335 -6.78 16.55 -9.16
N HIS A 336 -6.35 15.97 -10.30
CA HIS A 336 -7.19 15.79 -11.50
C HIS A 336 -8.13 14.57 -11.41
N ILE A 337 -8.05 13.78 -10.31
CA ILE A 337 -8.95 12.64 -10.02
C ILE A 337 -9.12 11.68 -11.22
N TYR A 338 -8.03 11.40 -11.93
CA TYR A 338 -7.98 10.53 -13.12
C TYR A 338 -8.96 10.94 -14.23
N LYS A 339 -9.14 12.26 -14.41
CA LYS A 339 -10.01 12.83 -15.45
C LYS A 339 -9.31 13.96 -16.20
N ILE A 340 -9.74 14.17 -17.44
CA ILE A 340 -9.35 15.33 -18.24
C ILE A 340 -10.59 16.05 -18.75
N GLY A 341 -10.54 17.38 -18.84
CA GLY A 341 -11.54 18.19 -19.52
C GLY A 341 -11.63 17.84 -21.00
N GLN A 342 -12.82 17.78 -21.55
CA GLN A 342 -13.01 17.43 -22.98
C GLN A 342 -12.34 18.45 -23.93
N ALA A 343 -12.29 19.72 -23.56
CA ALA A 343 -11.61 20.75 -24.35
C ALA A 343 -10.09 20.56 -24.30
N ASP A 344 -9.52 20.35 -23.10
CA ASP A 344 -8.08 20.11 -22.93
C ASP A 344 -7.64 18.86 -23.67
N PHE A 345 -8.46 17.79 -23.63
CA PHE A 345 -8.20 16.58 -24.37
C PHE A 345 -8.16 16.82 -25.89
N VAL A 346 -9.13 17.54 -26.44
CA VAL A 346 -9.17 17.88 -27.88
C VAL A 346 -7.97 18.73 -28.28
N GLU A 347 -7.55 19.68 -27.44
CA GLU A 347 -6.35 20.49 -27.70
C GLU A 347 -5.07 19.66 -27.69
N LYS A 348 -4.93 18.69 -26.78
CA LYS A 348 -3.80 17.74 -26.79
C LYS A 348 -3.73 16.93 -28.08
N VAL A 349 -4.88 16.44 -28.57
CA VAL A 349 -4.95 15.72 -29.85
C VAL A 349 -4.56 16.62 -31.02
N LYS A 350 -5.06 17.86 -31.06
CA LYS A 350 -4.66 18.85 -32.08
C LYS A 350 -3.17 19.17 -32.05
N ALA A 351 -2.57 19.21 -30.86
CA ALA A 351 -1.14 19.44 -30.67
C ALA A 351 -0.28 18.24 -31.08
N GLY A 352 -0.86 17.06 -31.31
CA GLY A 352 -0.14 15.85 -31.64
C GLY A 352 0.68 15.30 -30.47
N GLU A 353 0.21 15.53 -29.23
CA GLU A 353 0.88 14.99 -28.04
C GLU A 353 0.89 13.45 -28.07
N GLU A 354 1.97 12.85 -27.61
CA GLU A 354 2.09 11.39 -27.52
C GLU A 354 1.17 10.84 -26.44
N MET A 355 0.22 9.98 -26.84
CA MET A 355 -0.75 9.34 -25.96
C MET A 355 -1.36 8.11 -26.60
N THR A 356 -1.93 7.22 -25.81
CA THR A 356 -2.85 6.18 -26.27
C THR A 356 -4.28 6.64 -26.05
N ILE A 357 -5.11 6.58 -27.08
CA ILE A 357 -6.53 6.95 -26.99
C ILE A 357 -7.38 5.70 -27.19
N LEU A 358 -8.28 5.42 -26.25
CA LEU A 358 -9.20 4.29 -26.33
C LEU A 358 -10.64 4.78 -26.43
N ASP A 359 -11.30 4.40 -27.52
CA ASP A 359 -12.74 4.55 -27.71
C ASP A 359 -13.42 3.26 -27.29
N ILE A 360 -14.11 3.28 -26.14
CA ILE A 360 -14.82 2.11 -25.65
C ILE A 360 -16.31 2.09 -26.03
N ARG A 361 -16.71 2.88 -27.04
CA ARG A 361 -18.04 2.78 -27.65
C ARG A 361 -18.14 1.53 -28.52
N GLY A 362 -19.35 1.18 -28.90
CA GLY A 362 -19.57 0.09 -29.85
C GLY A 362 -18.90 0.36 -31.21
N ALA A 363 -18.41 -0.67 -31.87
CA ALA A 363 -17.69 -0.58 -33.15
C ALA A 363 -18.48 0.20 -34.22
N ALA A 364 -19.79 -0.01 -34.32
CA ALA A 364 -20.63 0.69 -35.29
C ALA A 364 -20.73 2.23 -35.05
N ASP A 365 -20.51 2.71 -33.82
CA ASP A 365 -20.46 4.15 -33.54
C ASP A 365 -19.05 4.72 -33.67
N TYR A 366 -18.03 3.92 -33.42
CA TYR A 366 -16.65 4.23 -33.75
C TYR A 366 -16.46 4.45 -35.26
N GLU A 367 -16.99 3.54 -36.09
CA GLU A 367 -16.92 3.62 -37.55
C GLU A 367 -17.59 4.88 -38.15
N LYS A 368 -18.62 5.42 -37.47
CA LYS A 368 -19.29 6.67 -37.87
C LYS A 368 -18.46 7.93 -37.64
N GLY A 369 -17.50 7.84 -36.70
CA GLY A 369 -16.62 8.94 -36.35
C GLY A 369 -16.08 8.80 -34.94
N HIS A 370 -14.78 8.97 -34.82
CA HIS A 370 -14.03 8.89 -33.55
C HIS A 370 -12.88 9.89 -33.52
N VAL A 371 -12.24 10.06 -32.39
CA VAL A 371 -11.06 10.95 -32.26
C VAL A 371 -9.89 10.33 -33.02
N GLN A 372 -9.19 11.15 -33.78
CA GLN A 372 -8.02 10.74 -34.57
C GLN A 372 -7.00 10.00 -33.68
N GLY A 373 -6.56 8.83 -34.14
CA GLY A 373 -5.64 7.96 -33.39
C GLY A 373 -6.29 7.13 -32.32
N ALA A 374 -7.60 7.25 -32.09
CA ALA A 374 -8.29 6.41 -31.11
C ALA A 374 -8.41 4.96 -31.60
N ILE A 375 -8.10 4.02 -30.73
CA ILE A 375 -8.24 2.58 -30.95
C ILE A 375 -9.59 2.14 -30.35
N ASN A 376 -10.38 1.39 -31.10
CA ASN A 376 -11.64 0.87 -30.61
C ASN A 376 -11.43 -0.39 -29.76
N VAL A 377 -11.77 -0.29 -28.50
CA VAL A 377 -11.82 -1.40 -27.52
C VAL A 377 -13.21 -1.40 -26.89
N PRO A 378 -14.20 -2.05 -27.53
CA PRO A 378 -15.59 -1.99 -27.08
C PRO A 378 -15.76 -2.40 -25.62
N TRP A 379 -16.60 -1.66 -24.89
CA TRP A 379 -16.94 -1.92 -23.48
C TRP A 379 -17.39 -3.36 -23.29
N GLY A 380 -16.65 -4.11 -22.47
CA GLY A 380 -16.87 -5.54 -22.23
C GLY A 380 -15.55 -6.25 -21.97
N THR A 381 -15.52 -7.57 -22.18
CA THR A 381 -14.33 -8.41 -21.98
C THR A 381 -13.15 -8.00 -22.86
N ALA A 382 -13.41 -7.36 -24.02
CA ALA A 382 -12.37 -6.83 -24.90
C ALA A 382 -11.37 -5.93 -24.16
N ILE A 383 -11.78 -5.23 -23.12
CA ILE A 383 -10.87 -4.39 -22.31
C ILE A 383 -9.83 -5.27 -21.60
N ALA A 384 -10.27 -6.33 -20.91
CA ALA A 384 -9.35 -7.25 -20.23
C ALA A 384 -8.47 -8.04 -21.22
N GLU A 385 -9.01 -8.44 -22.37
CA GLU A 385 -8.33 -9.21 -23.42
C GLU A 385 -7.22 -8.40 -24.09
N THR A 386 -7.40 -7.08 -24.24
CA THR A 386 -6.45 -6.19 -24.93
C THR A 386 -5.51 -5.44 -23.99
N LEU A 387 -5.67 -5.61 -22.67
CA LEU A 387 -4.96 -4.83 -21.65
C LEU A 387 -3.43 -4.88 -21.85
N SER A 388 -2.87 -6.06 -22.09
CA SER A 388 -1.43 -6.24 -22.35
C SER A 388 -0.94 -5.66 -23.67
N SER A 389 -1.84 -5.30 -24.60
CA SER A 389 -1.49 -4.66 -25.87
C SER A 389 -1.40 -3.14 -25.78
N VAL A 390 -1.81 -2.56 -24.64
CA VAL A 390 -1.76 -1.12 -24.41
C VAL A 390 -0.35 -0.72 -23.99
N PRO A 391 0.31 0.25 -24.66
CA PRO A 391 1.60 0.76 -24.24
C PRO A 391 1.53 1.42 -22.86
N SER A 392 2.51 1.14 -21.97
CA SER A 392 2.59 1.71 -20.63
C SER A 392 3.53 2.92 -20.51
N ASP A 393 4.21 3.29 -21.59
CA ASP A 393 5.20 4.38 -21.65
C ASP A 393 4.59 5.76 -21.95
N LYS A 394 3.28 5.81 -22.18
CA LYS A 394 2.51 7.05 -22.46
C LYS A 394 1.15 7.02 -21.77
N PRO A 395 0.58 8.21 -21.48
CA PRO A 395 -0.72 8.29 -20.83
C PRO A 395 -1.84 7.72 -21.71
N VAL A 396 -2.83 7.10 -21.08
CA VAL A 396 -3.99 6.47 -21.73
C VAL A 396 -5.23 7.33 -21.49
N TYR A 397 -5.83 7.83 -22.56
CA TYR A 397 -7.08 8.59 -22.50
C TYR A 397 -8.25 7.74 -22.98
N ILE A 398 -9.27 7.58 -22.14
CA ILE A 398 -10.40 6.69 -22.37
C ILE A 398 -11.70 7.49 -22.46
N TYR A 399 -12.48 7.28 -23.51
CA TYR A 399 -13.82 7.84 -23.60
C TYR A 399 -14.87 6.82 -24.03
N CYS A 400 -16.06 7.00 -23.51
CA CYS A 400 -17.27 6.25 -23.87
C CYS A 400 -18.34 7.22 -24.37
N TYR A 401 -19.62 6.82 -24.32
CA TYR A 401 -20.70 7.71 -24.71
C TYR A 401 -20.89 8.92 -23.81
N THR A 402 -20.83 8.74 -22.45
CA THR A 402 -21.22 9.74 -21.44
C THR A 402 -20.20 9.96 -20.33
N GLY A 403 -19.03 9.30 -20.39
CA GLY A 403 -17.99 9.33 -19.36
C GLY A 403 -18.15 8.26 -18.27
N GLN A 404 -19.32 7.68 -18.04
CA GLN A 404 -19.59 6.80 -16.89
C GLN A 404 -18.84 5.46 -16.98
N THR A 405 -18.93 4.73 -18.10
CA THR A 405 -18.17 3.49 -18.29
C THR A 405 -16.68 3.75 -18.50
N ALA A 406 -16.30 4.90 -19.07
CA ALA A 406 -14.91 5.33 -19.11
C ALA A 406 -14.35 5.56 -17.70
N GLY A 407 -15.16 6.07 -16.76
CA GLY A 407 -14.81 6.14 -15.34
C GLY A 407 -14.51 4.77 -14.74
N GLN A 408 -15.34 3.75 -15.03
CA GLN A 408 -15.07 2.38 -14.59
C GLN A 408 -13.76 1.84 -15.20
N ALA A 409 -13.57 2.00 -16.53
CA ALA A 409 -12.36 1.54 -17.23
C ALA A 409 -11.10 2.20 -16.68
N VAL A 410 -11.11 3.51 -16.42
CA VAL A 410 -9.97 4.23 -15.86
C VAL A 410 -9.48 3.61 -14.55
N THR A 411 -10.38 3.17 -13.66
CA THR A 411 -9.98 2.50 -12.43
C THR A 411 -9.30 1.18 -12.72
N THR A 412 -9.82 0.35 -13.63
CA THR A 412 -9.19 -0.93 -13.97
C THR A 412 -7.83 -0.75 -14.65
N TYR A 413 -7.67 0.25 -15.53
CA TYR A 413 -6.38 0.56 -16.14
C TYR A 413 -5.34 1.08 -15.15
N ASN A 414 -5.72 1.99 -14.24
CA ASN A 414 -4.80 2.47 -13.21
C ASN A 414 -4.41 1.36 -12.22
N VAL A 415 -5.33 0.45 -11.88
CA VAL A 415 -5.03 -0.75 -11.07
C VAL A 415 -4.06 -1.68 -11.81
N ALA A 416 -4.15 -1.77 -13.13
CA ALA A 416 -3.22 -2.52 -13.96
C ALA A 416 -1.83 -1.86 -14.10
N GLY A 417 -1.66 -0.62 -13.63
CA GLY A 417 -0.39 0.09 -13.62
C GLY A 417 -0.22 1.13 -14.73
N PHE A 418 -1.26 1.42 -15.51
CA PHE A 418 -1.23 2.49 -16.51
C PHE A 418 -1.46 3.86 -15.87
N GLU A 419 -0.99 4.91 -16.53
CA GLU A 419 -1.40 6.29 -16.26
C GLU A 419 -2.64 6.61 -17.11
N ALA A 420 -3.84 6.33 -16.56
CA ALA A 420 -5.08 6.42 -17.33
C ALA A 420 -6.01 7.53 -16.85
N TYR A 421 -6.68 8.17 -17.84
CA TYR A 421 -7.60 9.30 -17.64
C TYR A 421 -8.91 9.08 -18.41
N SER A 422 -10.06 9.38 -17.77
CA SER A 422 -11.34 9.41 -18.49
C SER A 422 -11.65 10.82 -19.00
N VAL A 423 -12.09 10.93 -20.25
CA VAL A 423 -12.50 12.22 -20.82
C VAL A 423 -13.89 12.60 -20.29
N ASN A 424 -13.99 13.81 -19.75
CA ASN A 424 -15.22 14.32 -19.15
C ASN A 424 -16.39 14.25 -20.12
N LEU A 425 -17.55 13.73 -19.61
CA LEU A 425 -18.82 13.63 -20.33
C LEU A 425 -18.78 12.78 -21.61
N GLY A 426 -17.66 12.09 -21.88
CA GLY A 426 -17.49 11.19 -23.01
C GLY A 426 -17.70 11.86 -24.37
N TRP A 427 -18.17 11.08 -25.35
CA TRP A 427 -18.43 11.57 -26.69
C TRP A 427 -19.69 12.46 -26.76
N ASN A 428 -20.82 11.99 -26.25
CA ASN A 428 -22.13 12.59 -26.51
C ASN A 428 -22.33 13.98 -25.88
N PHE A 429 -21.88 14.14 -24.65
CA PHE A 429 -22.05 15.37 -23.88
C PHE A 429 -20.77 16.18 -23.74
N GLY A 430 -19.61 15.58 -24.09
CA GLY A 430 -18.29 16.16 -23.96
C GLY A 430 -17.63 16.43 -25.30
N ILE A 431 -16.89 15.46 -25.82
CA ILE A 431 -15.99 15.61 -26.98
C ILE A 431 -16.72 16.21 -28.20
N SER A 432 -17.89 15.67 -28.58
CA SER A 432 -18.65 16.13 -29.76
C SER A 432 -19.21 17.56 -29.63
N LYS A 433 -19.08 18.20 -28.45
CA LYS A 433 -19.55 19.56 -28.19
C LYS A 433 -18.39 20.57 -28.14
N VAL A 434 -17.14 20.11 -28.24
CA VAL A 434 -15.97 21.00 -28.26
C VAL A 434 -15.87 21.70 -29.60
N GLU A 435 -15.68 23.02 -29.56
CA GLU A 435 -15.48 23.82 -30.79
C GLU A 435 -14.23 23.31 -31.54
N GLY A 436 -14.39 23.07 -32.84
CA GLY A 436 -13.32 22.61 -33.70
C GLY A 436 -12.96 21.12 -33.52
N VAL A 437 -13.81 20.30 -32.91
CA VAL A 437 -13.63 18.86 -32.77
C VAL A 437 -13.57 18.15 -34.15
N ASP A 438 -14.21 18.72 -35.17
CA ASP A 438 -14.20 18.17 -36.54
C ASP A 438 -12.76 18.05 -37.11
N ALA A 439 -11.84 18.91 -36.63
CA ALA A 439 -10.43 18.86 -37.07
C ALA A 439 -9.67 17.64 -36.53
N VAL A 440 -10.19 16.97 -35.50
CA VAL A 440 -9.60 15.77 -34.89
C VAL A 440 -10.55 14.58 -34.93
N THR A 441 -11.62 14.65 -35.75
CA THR A 441 -12.55 13.55 -35.96
C THR A 441 -12.26 12.85 -37.28
N THR A 442 -12.20 11.53 -37.24
CA THR A 442 -11.91 10.70 -38.41
C THR A 442 -12.76 9.42 -38.40
N THR A 443 -12.76 8.72 -39.52
CA THR A 443 -13.26 7.34 -39.67
C THR A 443 -12.11 6.36 -39.91
N ASP A 444 -10.87 6.82 -39.97
CA ASP A 444 -9.67 5.99 -40.20
C ASP A 444 -9.31 5.24 -38.92
N ALA A 445 -9.47 3.93 -38.93
CA ALA A 445 -9.22 3.09 -37.75
C ALA A 445 -7.74 3.05 -37.37
N ALA A 446 -7.48 3.15 -36.07
CA ALA A 446 -6.15 2.92 -35.48
C ALA A 446 -6.06 1.54 -34.81
N THR A 447 -4.84 1.04 -34.66
CA THR A 447 -4.52 -0.24 -34.03
C THR A 447 -3.36 -0.06 -33.03
N PHE A 448 -3.22 -1.00 -32.10
CA PHE A 448 -2.05 -1.04 -31.22
C PHE A 448 -0.76 -1.21 -32.06
N ASP A 449 0.33 -0.62 -31.58
CA ASP A 449 1.64 -0.61 -32.24
C ASP A 449 2.43 -1.92 -32.12
N GLY A 450 1.88 -2.92 -31.40
CA GLY A 450 2.51 -4.21 -31.12
C GLY A 450 3.37 -4.23 -29.86
N SER A 451 3.38 -3.15 -29.08
CA SER A 451 3.98 -3.15 -27.74
C SER A 451 3.27 -4.15 -26.84
N VAL A 452 4.03 -4.77 -25.92
CA VAL A 452 3.49 -5.67 -24.91
C VAL A 452 3.80 -5.12 -23.53
N THR A 453 2.75 -4.84 -22.77
CA THR A 453 2.84 -4.46 -21.36
C THR A 453 2.60 -5.69 -20.49
N GLU A 454 3.52 -5.99 -19.61
CA GLU A 454 3.36 -7.07 -18.64
C GLU A 454 2.38 -6.65 -17.55
N ILE A 455 1.26 -7.37 -17.45
CA ILE A 455 0.27 -7.18 -16.40
C ILE A 455 0.45 -8.28 -15.35
N GLN A 456 0.55 -7.91 -14.09
CA GLN A 456 0.66 -8.86 -13.00
C GLN A 456 -0.52 -9.85 -13.02
N GLY A 457 -0.23 -11.15 -12.94
CA GLY A 457 -1.23 -12.21 -13.14
C GLY A 457 -2.48 -12.09 -12.26
N ALA A 458 -2.31 -11.79 -10.96
CA ALA A 458 -3.44 -11.58 -10.04
C ALA A 458 -4.31 -10.35 -10.43
N ILE A 459 -3.70 -9.29 -10.95
CA ILE A 459 -4.39 -8.10 -11.44
C ILE A 459 -5.13 -8.41 -12.75
N GLN A 460 -4.47 -9.11 -13.69
CA GLN A 460 -5.10 -9.54 -14.93
C GLN A 460 -6.34 -10.40 -14.65
N THR A 461 -6.23 -11.38 -13.71
CA THR A 461 -7.36 -12.22 -13.30
C THR A 461 -8.49 -11.38 -12.72
N ALA A 462 -8.21 -10.50 -11.77
CA ALA A 462 -9.25 -9.67 -11.14
C ALA A 462 -9.95 -8.73 -12.14
N ILE A 463 -9.23 -8.18 -13.12
CA ILE A 463 -9.81 -7.35 -14.17
C ILE A 463 -10.63 -8.21 -15.15
N THR A 464 -10.17 -9.42 -15.46
CA THR A 464 -10.94 -10.37 -16.29
C THR A 464 -12.27 -10.73 -15.59
N ASP A 465 -12.21 -11.12 -14.32
CA ASP A 465 -13.39 -11.44 -13.51
C ASP A 465 -14.37 -10.26 -13.40
N TYR A 466 -13.83 -9.03 -13.30
CA TYR A 466 -14.65 -7.81 -13.29
C TYR A 466 -15.47 -7.69 -14.58
N TYR A 467 -14.86 -7.84 -15.77
CA TYR A 467 -15.57 -7.69 -17.02
C TYR A 467 -16.45 -8.89 -17.37
N GLU A 468 -16.07 -10.11 -16.99
CA GLU A 468 -16.92 -11.31 -17.13
C GLU A 468 -18.16 -11.22 -16.22
N GLY A 469 -17.98 -10.80 -14.96
CA GLY A 469 -19.08 -10.57 -14.03
C GLY A 469 -20.08 -9.51 -14.54
N MET A 470 -19.58 -8.47 -15.21
CA MET A 470 -20.42 -7.47 -15.86
C MET A 470 -21.26 -8.07 -17.00
N VAL A 471 -20.67 -8.94 -17.83
CA VAL A 471 -21.37 -9.62 -18.90
C VAL A 471 -22.47 -10.55 -18.35
N ALA A 472 -22.24 -11.17 -17.21
CA ALA A 472 -23.24 -12.01 -16.54
C ALA A 472 -24.51 -11.23 -16.15
N LEU A 473 -24.42 -9.92 -15.93
CA LEU A 473 -25.55 -9.04 -15.57
C LEU A 473 -26.24 -8.37 -16.77
N LYS A 474 -25.90 -8.75 -18.02
CA LYS A 474 -26.36 -8.07 -19.26
C LYS A 474 -27.89 -8.00 -19.42
N ASP A 475 -28.61 -8.95 -18.83
CA ASP A 475 -30.07 -9.08 -18.94
C ASP A 475 -30.81 -8.71 -17.63
N THR A 476 -30.11 -8.03 -16.70
CA THR A 476 -30.64 -7.54 -15.43
C THR A 476 -30.71 -6.00 -15.40
N GLU A 477 -31.38 -5.45 -14.37
CA GLU A 477 -31.40 -4.01 -14.10
C GLU A 477 -30.01 -3.44 -13.81
N TYR A 478 -29.03 -4.29 -13.51
CA TYR A 478 -27.63 -3.91 -13.20
C TYR A 478 -26.65 -4.00 -14.39
N LYS A 479 -27.21 -4.07 -15.59
CA LYS A 479 -26.42 -4.11 -16.82
C LYS A 479 -25.31 -3.03 -16.86
N ASN A 480 -24.10 -3.43 -17.24
CA ASN A 480 -22.91 -2.58 -17.29
C ASN A 480 -22.51 -2.00 -15.92
N TYR A 481 -22.84 -2.69 -14.83
CA TYR A 481 -22.70 -2.20 -13.47
C TYR A 481 -23.33 -0.82 -13.29
N LYS A 482 -24.52 -0.64 -13.84
CA LYS A 482 -25.33 0.57 -13.73
C LYS A 482 -26.77 0.21 -13.38
N ILE A 483 -27.46 1.15 -12.73
CA ILE A 483 -28.89 1.09 -12.49
C ILE A 483 -29.55 2.33 -13.10
N SER A 484 -30.74 2.18 -13.69
CA SER A 484 -31.49 3.33 -14.20
C SER A 484 -32.08 4.14 -13.05
N GLU A 485 -32.41 5.40 -13.34
CA GLU A 485 -33.08 6.30 -12.39
C GLU A 485 -34.45 5.74 -11.97
N GLN A 486 -35.17 5.13 -12.91
CA GLN A 486 -36.47 4.53 -12.64
C GLN A 486 -36.37 3.28 -11.77
N ASP A 487 -35.47 2.34 -12.11
CA ASP A 487 -35.31 1.11 -11.33
C ASP A 487 -34.89 1.43 -9.88
N LEU A 488 -33.98 2.41 -9.68
CA LEU A 488 -33.61 2.86 -8.34
C LEU A 488 -34.80 3.48 -7.60
N TYR A 489 -35.61 4.31 -8.27
CA TYR A 489 -36.79 4.91 -7.67
C TYR A 489 -37.80 3.84 -7.24
N ASP A 490 -38.03 2.85 -8.08
CA ASP A 490 -38.96 1.74 -7.77
C ASP A 490 -38.48 0.93 -6.57
N LYS A 491 -37.18 0.66 -6.44
CA LYS A 491 -36.60 0.01 -5.27
C LYS A 491 -36.78 0.84 -3.98
N ILE A 492 -36.57 2.14 -4.05
CA ILE A 492 -36.79 3.04 -2.89
C ILE A 492 -38.28 3.00 -2.48
N GLN A 493 -39.20 3.11 -3.43
CA GLN A 493 -40.64 3.06 -3.15
C GLN A 493 -41.11 1.71 -2.60
N ALA A 494 -40.44 0.62 -2.98
CA ALA A 494 -40.68 -0.72 -2.46
C ALA A 494 -40.09 -0.94 -1.06
N GLY A 495 -39.28 -0.04 -0.55
CA GLY A 495 -38.52 -0.23 0.69
C GLY A 495 -37.51 -1.39 0.60
N ASP A 496 -36.89 -1.56 -0.57
CA ASP A 496 -35.94 -2.65 -0.85
C ASP A 496 -34.67 -2.47 0.03
N ASP A 497 -34.52 -3.33 1.01
CA ASP A 497 -33.38 -3.31 1.96
C ASP A 497 -32.14 -4.04 1.44
N SER A 498 -32.19 -4.64 0.25
CA SER A 498 -31.05 -5.29 -0.40
C SER A 498 -30.03 -4.31 -1.00
N ILE A 499 -30.36 -3.01 -1.02
CA ILE A 499 -29.48 -1.96 -1.54
C ILE A 499 -29.01 -1.01 -0.43
N GLN A 500 -27.82 -0.41 -0.64
CA GLN A 500 -27.33 0.75 0.10
C GLN A 500 -27.01 1.86 -0.88
N ILE A 501 -27.67 3.00 -0.78
CA ILE A 501 -27.42 4.14 -1.66
C ILE A 501 -26.27 4.97 -1.09
N LEU A 502 -25.29 5.29 -1.95
CA LEU A 502 -24.05 5.99 -1.60
C LEU A 502 -23.87 7.24 -2.47
N SER A 503 -23.97 8.42 -1.86
CA SER A 503 -23.54 9.68 -2.45
C SER A 503 -22.06 9.90 -2.27
N ILE A 504 -21.33 10.09 -3.38
CA ILE A 504 -19.93 10.50 -3.33
C ILE A 504 -19.74 11.97 -3.72
N ARG A 505 -20.81 12.78 -3.65
CA ARG A 505 -20.75 14.25 -3.81
C ARG A 505 -20.16 14.91 -2.57
N LYS A 506 -19.77 16.16 -2.69
CA LYS A 506 -19.33 16.95 -1.53
C LYS A 506 -20.41 16.99 -0.46
N ALA A 507 -20.00 17.06 0.80
CA ALA A 507 -20.93 17.06 1.94
C ALA A 507 -21.98 18.18 1.87
N ASP A 508 -21.58 19.39 1.46
CA ASP A 508 -22.49 20.54 1.33
C ASP A 508 -23.55 20.29 0.23
N ASP A 509 -23.16 19.69 -0.90
CA ASP A 509 -24.09 19.38 -1.99
C ASP A 509 -25.02 18.21 -1.63
N TYR A 510 -24.54 17.27 -0.80
CA TYR A 510 -25.40 16.22 -0.23
C TYR A 510 -26.43 16.80 0.73
N ALA A 511 -25.99 17.69 1.63
CA ALA A 511 -26.86 18.34 2.60
C ALA A 511 -27.91 19.26 1.93
N ALA A 512 -27.56 19.89 0.80
CA ALA A 512 -28.48 20.70 0.02
C ALA A 512 -29.60 19.90 -0.66
N GLY A 513 -29.35 18.61 -0.94
CA GLY A 513 -30.36 17.69 -1.48
C GLY A 513 -29.75 16.37 -1.94
N HIS A 514 -30.34 15.25 -1.53
CA HIS A 514 -29.86 13.92 -1.83
C HIS A 514 -30.99 12.93 -2.13
N ILE A 515 -30.65 11.74 -2.61
CA ILE A 515 -31.60 10.65 -2.84
C ILE A 515 -31.98 10.05 -1.48
N GLU A 516 -33.26 9.83 -1.25
CA GLU A 516 -33.77 9.25 0.01
C GLU A 516 -33.05 7.95 0.37
N GLY A 517 -32.65 7.82 1.65
CA GLY A 517 -31.92 6.66 2.16
C GLY A 517 -30.41 6.63 1.81
N ALA A 518 -29.90 7.64 1.13
CA ALA A 518 -28.48 7.70 0.81
C ALA A 518 -27.62 8.09 2.03
N ILE A 519 -26.44 7.47 2.12
CA ILE A 519 -25.35 7.95 2.98
C ILE A 519 -24.34 8.75 2.15
N ASN A 520 -23.47 9.54 2.80
CA ASN A 520 -22.48 10.35 2.09
C ASN A 520 -21.04 10.00 2.49
N ILE A 521 -20.26 9.60 1.49
CA ILE A 521 -18.80 9.44 1.57
C ILE A 521 -18.22 10.25 0.42
N PRO A 522 -17.74 11.49 0.64
CA PRO A 522 -17.23 12.35 -0.43
C PRO A 522 -16.07 11.72 -1.19
N PHE A 523 -16.09 11.86 -2.53
CA PHE A 523 -15.04 11.36 -3.41
C PHE A 523 -13.70 12.05 -3.11
N GLY A 524 -12.69 11.28 -2.74
CA GLY A 524 -11.38 11.80 -2.35
C GLY A 524 -10.46 10.72 -1.79
N THR A 525 -9.31 11.11 -1.31
CA THR A 525 -8.26 10.20 -0.83
C THR A 525 -8.65 9.38 0.41
N THR A 526 -9.61 9.87 1.20
CA THR A 526 -10.06 9.21 2.44
C THR A 526 -11.25 8.27 2.23
N MET A 527 -11.84 8.22 1.02
CA MET A 527 -13.06 7.46 0.79
C MET A 527 -12.87 5.95 0.92
N ILE A 528 -11.68 5.45 0.63
CA ILE A 528 -11.39 4.01 0.68
C ILE A 528 -11.48 3.46 2.10
N ASP A 529 -11.00 4.19 3.09
CA ASP A 529 -11.15 3.76 4.49
C ASP A 529 -12.63 3.73 4.91
N ALA A 530 -13.42 4.71 4.46
CA ALA A 530 -14.85 4.73 4.74
C ALA A 530 -15.62 3.62 3.99
N PHE A 531 -15.10 3.12 2.86
CA PHE A 531 -15.71 1.99 2.15
C PHE A 531 -15.67 0.69 2.98
N LYS A 532 -14.68 0.52 3.85
CA LYS A 532 -14.55 -0.66 4.71
C LYS A 532 -15.69 -0.81 5.72
N GLU A 533 -16.44 0.27 5.97
CA GLU A 533 -17.62 0.29 6.84
C GLU A 533 -18.93 -0.01 6.08
N LEU A 534 -18.87 -0.14 4.74
CA LEU A 534 -20.05 -0.44 3.93
C LEU A 534 -20.49 -1.90 4.11
N PRO A 535 -21.80 -2.18 4.02
CA PRO A 535 -22.32 -3.54 4.13
C PRO A 535 -21.89 -4.39 2.92
N MET A 536 -21.32 -5.58 3.17
CA MET A 536 -20.90 -6.53 2.15
C MET A 536 -22.06 -7.38 1.60
N ASP A 537 -23.19 -7.41 2.30
CA ASP A 537 -24.39 -8.20 1.99
C ASP A 537 -25.46 -7.42 1.21
N LYS A 538 -25.14 -6.17 0.81
CA LYS A 538 -26.04 -5.31 0.02
C LYS A 538 -25.38 -4.85 -1.27
N THR A 539 -26.20 -4.58 -2.30
CA THR A 539 -25.74 -3.88 -3.50
C THR A 539 -25.54 -2.39 -3.21
N ILE A 540 -24.32 -1.89 -3.36
CA ILE A 540 -24.01 -0.47 -3.18
C ILE A 540 -24.35 0.31 -4.45
N VAL A 541 -25.35 1.19 -4.37
CA VAL A 541 -25.75 2.06 -5.49
C VAL A 541 -25.06 3.41 -5.36
N VAL A 542 -24.01 3.60 -6.14
CA VAL A 542 -23.15 4.80 -6.06
C VAL A 542 -23.63 5.90 -6.99
N TYR A 543 -23.73 7.14 -6.51
CA TYR A 543 -23.97 8.29 -7.39
C TYR A 543 -23.07 9.49 -7.08
N CYS A 544 -22.69 10.20 -8.13
CA CYS A 544 -21.99 11.48 -8.09
C CYS A 544 -22.83 12.54 -8.81
N TYR A 545 -22.23 13.54 -9.44
CA TYR A 545 -22.94 14.59 -10.18
C TYR A 545 -23.43 14.11 -11.56
N THR A 546 -22.59 13.42 -12.34
CA THR A 546 -22.82 13.04 -13.75
C THR A 546 -22.66 11.54 -14.04
N GLY A 547 -22.39 10.71 -13.01
CA GLY A 547 -22.13 9.28 -13.13
C GLY A 547 -20.65 8.92 -13.34
N GLN A 548 -19.77 9.84 -13.74
CA GLN A 548 -18.39 9.50 -14.13
C GLN A 548 -17.51 9.07 -12.94
N THR A 549 -17.43 9.86 -11.86
CA THR A 549 -16.71 9.47 -10.64
C THR A 549 -17.42 8.35 -9.89
N ALA A 550 -18.76 8.24 -10.01
CA ALA A 550 -19.51 7.08 -9.52
C ALA A 550 -19.07 5.80 -10.25
N GLY A 551 -18.79 5.87 -11.55
CA GLY A 551 -18.20 4.76 -12.30
C GLY A 551 -16.83 4.36 -11.74
N GLN A 552 -15.95 5.32 -11.45
CA GLN A 552 -14.65 5.04 -10.81
C GLN A 552 -14.83 4.32 -9.47
N ALA A 553 -15.69 4.87 -8.58
CA ALA A 553 -15.95 4.29 -7.27
C ALA A 553 -16.63 2.90 -7.36
N THR A 554 -17.51 2.68 -8.34
CA THR A 554 -18.12 1.37 -8.60
C THR A 554 -17.06 0.32 -8.95
N ALA A 555 -16.13 0.64 -9.86
CA ALA A 555 -15.05 -0.28 -10.20
C ALA A 555 -14.14 -0.54 -9.00
N ALA A 556 -13.84 0.49 -8.20
CA ALA A 556 -13.07 0.36 -6.97
C ALA A 556 -13.74 -0.60 -5.98
N LEU A 557 -15.02 -0.38 -5.66
CA LEU A 557 -15.79 -1.24 -4.76
C LEU A 557 -15.83 -2.69 -5.24
N ARG A 558 -16.06 -2.92 -6.54
CA ARG A 558 -16.10 -4.29 -7.09
C ARG A 558 -14.77 -4.99 -7.02
N LEU A 559 -13.67 -4.30 -7.32
CA LEU A 559 -12.32 -4.84 -7.16
C LEU A 559 -11.92 -5.07 -5.68
N MET A 560 -12.63 -4.43 -4.74
CA MET A 560 -12.53 -4.68 -3.30
C MET A 560 -13.48 -5.78 -2.80
N GLY A 561 -14.29 -6.40 -3.68
CA GLY A 561 -15.19 -7.51 -3.37
C GLY A 561 -16.62 -7.12 -3.02
N TYR A 562 -17.02 -5.85 -3.15
CA TYR A 562 -18.41 -5.42 -2.94
C TYR A 562 -19.26 -5.65 -4.19
N GLU A 563 -20.52 -5.94 -4.00
CA GLU A 563 -21.51 -5.77 -5.06
C GLU A 563 -21.82 -4.27 -5.21
N ALA A 564 -21.50 -3.67 -6.36
CA ALA A 564 -21.68 -2.25 -6.56
C ALA A 564 -22.14 -1.91 -7.99
N VAL A 565 -22.98 -0.90 -8.11
CA VAL A 565 -23.46 -0.33 -9.38
C VAL A 565 -23.48 1.20 -9.30
N SER A 566 -23.35 1.89 -10.43
CA SER A 566 -23.49 3.35 -10.48
C SER A 566 -24.85 3.77 -11.01
N LEU A 567 -25.46 4.79 -10.40
CA LEU A 567 -26.69 5.40 -10.91
C LEU A 567 -26.43 6.06 -12.26
N ASN A 568 -27.22 5.76 -13.25
CA ASN A 568 -27.11 6.34 -14.59
C ASN A 568 -27.21 7.87 -14.54
N GLY A 569 -26.20 8.56 -15.12
CA GLY A 569 -26.15 10.02 -15.10
C GLY A 569 -25.96 10.67 -13.71
N GLY A 570 -25.84 9.89 -12.62
CA GLY A 570 -25.67 10.39 -11.25
C GLY A 570 -26.85 11.23 -10.75
N MET A 571 -26.59 12.29 -9.97
CA MET A 571 -27.62 13.23 -9.54
C MET A 571 -28.24 14.01 -10.73
N GLY A 572 -27.47 14.22 -11.77
CA GLY A 572 -27.86 15.01 -12.93
C GLY A 572 -27.37 16.46 -12.83
N MET A 573 -26.82 16.92 -13.93
CA MET A 573 -26.44 18.31 -14.17
C MET A 573 -26.98 18.75 -15.53
N GLU A 574 -27.03 20.07 -15.79
CA GLU A 574 -27.40 20.60 -17.09
C GLU A 574 -26.54 19.98 -18.23
N ALA A 575 -25.25 19.81 -17.96
CA ALA A 575 -24.28 19.31 -18.94
C ALA A 575 -24.53 17.86 -19.41
N ASN A 576 -25.23 17.05 -18.65
CA ASN A 576 -25.58 15.66 -19.02
C ASN A 576 -27.08 15.38 -19.12
N ALA A 577 -27.89 16.45 -19.19
CA ALA A 577 -29.33 16.29 -19.40
C ALA A 577 -29.62 15.56 -20.76
N PRO A 578 -30.64 14.67 -20.78
CA PRO A 578 -31.67 14.43 -19.77
C PRO A 578 -31.30 13.37 -18.71
N GLN A 579 -30.08 12.81 -18.72
CA GLN A 579 -29.67 11.78 -17.77
C GLN A 579 -29.45 12.31 -16.36
N GLY A 580 -29.70 11.46 -15.38
CA GLY A 580 -29.50 11.69 -13.95
C GLY A 580 -30.78 11.94 -13.17
N TRP A 581 -30.76 11.64 -11.89
CA TRP A 581 -31.90 11.60 -10.98
C TRP A 581 -32.77 12.87 -11.02
N ALA A 582 -32.18 14.02 -10.81
CA ALA A 582 -32.89 15.31 -10.81
C ALA A 582 -33.36 15.72 -12.21
N ASN A 583 -32.57 15.41 -13.27
CA ASN A 583 -32.94 15.70 -14.64
C ASN A 583 -34.13 14.85 -15.11
N ALA A 584 -34.29 13.61 -14.57
CA ALA A 584 -35.41 12.76 -14.78
C ALA A 584 -36.64 13.14 -13.94
N GLY A 585 -36.54 14.14 -13.05
CA GLY A 585 -37.63 14.66 -12.25
C GLY A 585 -37.95 13.86 -10.98
N PHE A 586 -37.06 13.00 -10.55
CA PHE A 586 -37.23 12.24 -9.30
C PHE A 586 -37.01 13.11 -8.04
N PRO A 587 -37.68 12.78 -6.90
CA PRO A 587 -37.60 13.60 -5.69
C PRO A 587 -36.22 13.57 -5.02
N VAL A 588 -35.87 14.69 -4.37
CA VAL A 588 -34.72 14.81 -3.49
C VAL A 588 -35.19 15.18 -2.09
N VAL A 589 -34.47 14.71 -1.06
CA VAL A 589 -34.68 15.05 0.35
C VAL A 589 -33.49 15.86 0.86
N GLN A 590 -33.70 16.59 2.00
CA GLN A 590 -32.66 17.38 2.67
C GLN A 590 -32.27 16.75 4.01
#